data_1ea7fafe7e2e28347ad0d2fdfad07524
#
_entry.id   1ea7fafe7e2e28347ad0d2fdfad07524
#
_cell.length_a   1.000
_cell.length_b   1.000
_cell.length_c   1.000
_cell.angle_alpha   90.00
_cell.angle_beta   90.00
_cell.angle_gamma   90.00
#
_symmetry.space_group_name_H-M   'P 1'
#
loop_
_entity.id
_entity.type
_entity.pdbx_description
1 polymer ?
#
loop_
_entity_poly.entity_id
_entity_poly.type
_entity_poly.pdbx_seq_one_letter_code
_entity_poly.pdbx_strand_id
1 'polypeptide(L)'
;MSTKETENLCGLKREDFQTTINGKKTDLYILRNSEGCEVAITNYGGAIVSIMVPDRERKMANVIQGHDNIQDVINSPEPFLSTLIGRYGNRICKGEYLLHGKKYKLKINNGPNALHGGPTGFHARTWEGRMMNDQT
;
A
#
# COMPACT_ATOMS: atom_id res chain seq x y z
N MET A 1 -16.65 -29.21 5.60
CA MET A 1 -15.51 -29.01 6.53
C MET A 1 -15.15 -27.52 6.48
N SER A 2 -15.46 -26.80 7.53
CA SER A 2 -15.12 -25.37 7.66
C SER A 2 -13.61 -25.24 7.78
N THR A 3 -12.94 -24.70 6.78
CA THR A 3 -11.57 -24.20 6.91
C THR A 3 -11.60 -23.12 7.98
N LYS A 4 -11.05 -23.40 9.17
CA LYS A 4 -10.74 -22.36 10.14
C LYS A 4 -9.87 -21.36 9.41
N GLU A 5 -10.42 -20.18 9.08
CA GLU A 5 -9.59 -19.02 8.78
C GLU A 5 -8.64 -18.85 9.95
N THR A 6 -7.37 -19.03 9.70
CA THR A 6 -6.34 -18.83 10.72
C THR A 6 -6.39 -17.35 11.05
N GLU A 7 -6.82 -17.03 12.26
CA GLU A 7 -6.93 -15.69 12.78
C GLU A 7 -5.59 -14.96 12.55
N ASN A 8 -5.62 -13.79 11.86
CA ASN A 8 -4.40 -13.03 11.59
C ASN A 8 -3.93 -12.32 12.86
N LEU A 9 -2.63 -12.06 12.95
CA LEU A 9 -2.02 -11.42 14.11
C LEU A 9 -2.36 -9.94 14.21
N CYS A 10 -2.58 -9.30 13.06
CA CYS A 10 -2.88 -7.87 13.02
C CYS A 10 -4.32 -7.51 13.42
N GLY A 11 -5.22 -8.50 13.51
CA GLY A 11 -6.64 -8.29 13.85
C GLY A 11 -7.46 -7.59 12.75
N LEU A 12 -6.89 -7.35 11.57
CA LEU A 12 -7.58 -6.71 10.44
C LEU A 12 -8.52 -7.71 9.78
N LYS A 13 -9.69 -7.23 9.37
CA LYS A 13 -10.67 -8.01 8.65
C LYS A 13 -10.54 -7.79 7.15
N ARG A 14 -10.44 -8.87 6.39
CA ARG A 14 -10.32 -8.81 4.92
C ARG A 14 -11.48 -8.06 4.28
N GLU A 15 -12.70 -8.25 4.79
CA GLU A 15 -13.92 -7.60 4.32
C GLU A 15 -13.87 -6.07 4.38
N ASP A 16 -13.16 -5.49 5.37
CA ASP A 16 -13.00 -4.06 5.54
C ASP A 16 -12.09 -3.43 4.46
N PHE A 17 -11.37 -4.27 3.71
CA PHE A 17 -10.51 -3.86 2.58
C PHE A 17 -11.09 -4.21 1.22
N GLN A 18 -12.27 -4.81 1.17
CA GLN A 18 -12.91 -5.25 -0.08
C GLN A 18 -13.93 -4.22 -0.55
N THR A 19 -13.64 -3.60 -1.70
CA THR A 19 -14.55 -2.71 -2.42
C THR A 19 -14.20 -2.69 -3.90
N THR A 20 -14.89 -1.87 -4.68
CA THR A 20 -14.59 -1.67 -6.10
C THR A 20 -14.27 -0.22 -6.35
N ILE A 21 -13.08 0.05 -6.90
CA ILE A 21 -12.60 1.38 -7.25
C ILE A 21 -12.29 1.42 -8.75
N ASN A 22 -12.98 2.27 -9.48
CA ASN A 22 -12.83 2.39 -10.93
C ASN A 22 -12.92 1.03 -11.68
N GLY A 23 -13.87 0.18 -11.26
CA GLY A 23 -14.10 -1.13 -11.85
C GLY A 23 -13.11 -2.23 -11.42
N LYS A 24 -12.16 -1.94 -10.54
CA LYS A 24 -11.19 -2.90 -10.00
C LYS A 24 -11.49 -3.21 -8.54
N LYS A 25 -11.46 -4.49 -8.20
CA LYS A 25 -11.68 -4.96 -6.82
C LYS A 25 -10.43 -4.75 -5.97
N THR A 26 -10.62 -4.19 -4.78
CA THR A 26 -9.59 -4.16 -3.74
C THR A 26 -9.70 -5.37 -2.84
N ASP A 27 -8.60 -5.71 -2.18
CA ASP A 27 -8.51 -6.85 -1.26
C ASP A 27 -7.38 -6.65 -0.25
N LEU A 28 -7.33 -7.53 0.77
CA LEU A 28 -6.28 -7.63 1.75
C LEU A 28 -5.55 -8.96 1.59
N TYR A 29 -4.23 -8.90 1.56
CA TYR A 29 -3.33 -10.05 1.46
C TYR A 29 -2.52 -10.17 2.73
N ILE A 30 -2.52 -11.34 3.35
CA ILE A 30 -1.74 -11.64 4.55
C ILE A 30 -0.61 -12.58 4.18
N LEU A 31 0.61 -12.16 4.43
CA LEU A 31 1.83 -12.94 4.23
C LEU A 31 2.42 -13.31 5.59
N ARG A 32 2.87 -14.54 5.74
CA ARG A 32 3.53 -15.05 6.96
C ARG A 32 4.79 -15.78 6.61
N ASN A 33 5.79 -15.64 7.46
CA ASN A 33 7.01 -16.45 7.35
C ASN A 33 7.04 -17.56 8.42
N SER A 34 8.02 -18.44 8.33
CA SER A 34 8.22 -19.53 9.29
C SER A 34 8.53 -19.08 10.71
N GLU A 35 9.02 -17.85 10.88
CA GLU A 35 9.35 -17.25 12.18
C GLU A 35 8.14 -16.61 12.88
N GLY A 36 6.97 -16.64 12.24
CA GLY A 36 5.72 -16.10 12.77
C GLY A 36 5.53 -14.60 12.56
N CYS A 37 6.38 -13.93 11.79
CA CYS A 37 6.12 -12.55 11.36
C CYS A 37 4.97 -12.52 10.34
N GLU A 38 4.18 -11.46 10.39
CA GLU A 38 3.04 -11.28 9.49
C GLU A 38 3.06 -9.89 8.86
N VAL A 39 2.74 -9.82 7.57
CA VAL A 39 2.58 -8.57 6.83
C VAL A 39 1.21 -8.56 6.17
N ALA A 40 0.46 -7.49 6.36
CA ALA A 40 -0.82 -7.25 5.69
C ALA A 40 -0.67 -6.15 4.65
N ILE A 41 -1.11 -6.42 3.41
CA ILE A 41 -0.98 -5.52 2.27
C ILE A 41 -2.32 -5.43 1.55
N THR A 42 -2.78 -4.21 1.25
CA THR A 42 -3.88 -4.02 0.30
C THR A 42 -3.34 -3.76 -1.10
N ASN A 43 -4.04 -4.24 -2.11
CA ASN A 43 -3.69 -3.97 -3.51
C ASN A 43 -4.06 -2.56 -3.99
N TYR A 44 -4.75 -1.76 -3.17
CA TYR A 44 -4.89 -0.33 -3.44
C TYR A 44 -3.62 0.39 -3.02
N GLY A 45 -2.93 1.00 -3.97
CA GLY A 45 -1.64 1.64 -3.75
C GLY A 45 -0.52 0.66 -3.37
N GLY A 46 -0.77 -0.63 -3.29
CA GLY A 46 0.15 -1.61 -2.72
C GLY A 46 0.52 -1.26 -1.27
N ALA A 47 -0.42 -0.69 -0.52
CA ALA A 47 -0.16 -0.17 0.82
C ALA A 47 0.05 -1.30 1.83
N ILE A 48 1.16 -1.22 2.56
CA ILE A 48 1.38 -2.07 3.73
C ILE A 48 0.57 -1.47 4.88
N VAL A 49 -0.38 -2.23 5.42
CA VAL A 49 -1.27 -1.76 6.49
C VAL A 49 -0.93 -2.33 7.86
N SER A 50 -0.13 -3.40 7.93
CA SER A 50 0.41 -3.93 9.17
C SER A 50 1.70 -4.71 8.92
N ILE A 51 2.63 -4.63 9.85
CA ILE A 51 3.82 -5.49 9.95
C ILE A 51 3.94 -5.93 11.40
N MET A 52 3.60 -7.20 11.66
CA MET A 52 3.70 -7.82 12.99
C MET A 52 5.02 -8.54 13.12
N VAL A 53 5.84 -8.12 14.05
CA VAL A 53 7.14 -8.71 14.36
C VAL A 53 7.29 -8.93 15.88
N PRO A 54 8.07 -9.95 16.30
CA PRO A 54 8.34 -10.15 17.72
C PRO A 54 9.39 -9.16 18.24
N ASP A 55 9.18 -8.67 19.47
CA ASP A 55 10.23 -8.00 20.23
C ASP A 55 11.23 -9.02 20.81
N ARG A 56 12.21 -8.53 21.62
CA ARG A 56 13.21 -9.38 22.27
C ARG A 56 12.59 -10.41 23.23
N GLU A 57 11.38 -10.15 23.75
CA GLU A 57 10.63 -11.02 24.65
C GLU A 57 9.66 -11.92 23.88
N ARG A 58 9.72 -11.91 22.53
CA ARG A 58 8.84 -12.63 21.61
C ARG A 58 7.39 -12.18 21.64
N LYS A 59 7.12 -10.99 22.13
CA LYS A 59 5.80 -10.37 22.08
C LYS A 59 5.62 -9.70 20.72
N MET A 60 4.56 -10.07 20.02
CA MET A 60 4.24 -9.52 18.68
C MET A 60 3.72 -8.08 18.81
N ALA A 61 4.26 -7.19 17.96
CA ALA A 61 3.84 -5.80 17.86
C ALA A 61 3.81 -5.34 16.40
N ASN A 62 2.86 -4.46 16.09
CA ASN A 62 2.84 -3.79 14.78
C ASN A 62 3.88 -2.66 14.79
N VAL A 63 4.81 -2.68 13.82
CA VAL A 63 5.91 -1.72 13.73
C VAL A 63 5.74 -0.70 12.61
N ILE A 64 4.57 -0.67 11.97
CA ILE A 64 4.27 0.28 10.90
C ILE A 64 3.01 1.08 11.22
N GLN A 65 2.95 2.32 10.76
CA GLN A 65 1.71 3.07 10.70
C GLN A 65 0.90 2.61 9.50
N GLY A 66 -0.34 2.18 9.75
CA GLY A 66 -1.25 1.68 8.72
C GLY A 66 -2.67 2.17 8.99
N HIS A 67 -3.59 1.63 8.23
CA HIS A 67 -5.02 1.91 8.32
C HIS A 67 -5.79 0.60 8.56
N ASP A 68 -6.92 0.70 9.24
CA ASP A 68 -7.72 -0.47 9.63
C ASP A 68 -8.77 -0.86 8.56
N ASN A 69 -8.95 -0.04 7.56
CA ASN A 69 -9.91 -0.27 6.46
C ASN A 69 -9.51 0.47 5.19
N ILE A 70 -10.15 0.11 4.07
CA ILE A 70 -9.82 0.68 2.76
C ILE A 70 -10.22 2.15 2.63
N GLN A 71 -11.28 2.61 3.31
CA GLN A 71 -11.71 4.01 3.23
C GLN A 71 -10.68 4.95 3.85
N ASP A 72 -10.06 4.54 4.95
CA ASP A 72 -9.01 5.30 5.60
C ASP A 72 -7.74 5.34 4.75
N VAL A 73 -7.41 4.27 4.03
CA VAL A 73 -6.31 4.27 3.04
C VAL A 73 -6.58 5.27 1.92
N ILE A 74 -7.79 5.27 1.34
CA ILE A 74 -8.17 6.16 0.23
C ILE A 74 -8.19 7.62 0.67
N ASN A 75 -8.71 7.90 1.86
CA ASN A 75 -8.93 9.25 2.37
C ASN A 75 -7.79 9.75 3.27
N SER A 76 -6.68 9.03 3.32
CA SER A 76 -5.54 9.42 4.14
C SER A 76 -5.05 10.83 3.80
N PRO A 77 -4.84 11.71 4.79
CA PRO A 77 -4.20 13.00 4.57
C PRO A 77 -2.75 12.87 4.10
N GLU A 78 -2.13 11.71 4.35
CA GLU A 78 -0.81 11.31 3.85
C GLU A 78 -0.96 10.19 2.80
N PRO A 79 -1.30 10.51 1.55
CA PRO A 79 -1.67 9.51 0.54
C PRO A 79 -0.51 8.58 0.14
N PHE A 80 0.70 8.91 0.55
CA PHE A 80 1.90 8.11 0.26
C PHE A 80 2.31 7.20 1.41
N LEU A 81 1.55 7.20 2.50
CA LEU A 81 1.88 6.41 3.70
C LEU A 81 1.92 4.91 3.37
N SER A 82 3.12 4.33 3.49
CA SER A 82 3.38 2.90 3.26
C SER A 82 2.94 2.35 1.90
N THR A 83 2.78 3.21 0.90
CA THR A 83 2.33 2.86 -0.45
C THR A 83 3.49 2.68 -1.43
N LEU A 84 3.21 2.07 -2.59
CA LEU A 84 4.14 2.04 -3.70
C LEU A 84 4.30 3.43 -4.31
N ILE A 85 5.55 3.84 -4.53
CA ILE A 85 5.89 5.13 -5.12
C ILE A 85 6.34 4.94 -6.57
N GLY A 86 5.76 5.73 -7.46
CA GLY A 86 6.14 5.68 -8.88
C GLY A 86 5.14 6.43 -9.80
N ARG A 87 5.55 6.60 -11.09
CA ARG A 87 6.78 6.06 -11.72
C ARG A 87 8.08 6.74 -11.26
N TYR A 88 8.04 7.96 -10.73
CA TYR A 88 9.20 8.64 -10.16
C TYR A 88 8.99 8.85 -8.65
N GLY A 89 10.07 8.88 -7.90
CA GLY A 89 10.08 9.20 -6.47
C GLY A 89 10.51 10.65 -6.25
N ASN A 90 10.07 11.20 -5.11
CA ASN A 90 10.37 12.54 -4.68
C ASN A 90 9.90 13.62 -5.68
N ARG A 91 10.50 14.83 -5.67
CA ARG A 91 9.96 16.01 -6.34
C ARG A 91 10.63 16.27 -7.69
N ILE A 92 9.80 16.69 -8.65
CA ILE A 92 10.26 17.31 -9.89
C ILE A 92 9.81 18.77 -9.85
N CYS A 93 10.78 19.68 -9.87
CA CYS A 93 10.58 21.12 -9.77
C CYS A 93 9.63 21.61 -10.86
N LYS A 94 8.58 22.32 -10.46
CA LYS A 94 7.50 22.84 -11.35
C LYS A 94 6.84 21.75 -12.22
N GLY A 95 7.07 20.47 -11.92
CA GLY A 95 6.58 19.36 -12.73
C GLY A 95 7.15 19.35 -14.15
N GLU A 96 8.30 19.93 -14.41
CA GLU A 96 8.87 20.04 -15.75
C GLU A 96 10.29 19.47 -15.81
N TYR A 97 10.59 18.78 -16.90
CA TYR A 97 11.96 18.30 -17.20
C TYR A 97 12.20 18.21 -18.71
N LEU A 98 13.46 18.22 -19.08
CA LEU A 98 13.93 18.01 -20.45
C LEU A 98 14.52 16.59 -20.58
N LEU A 99 14.14 15.87 -21.60
CA LEU A 99 14.71 14.57 -21.93
C LEU A 99 14.89 14.47 -23.45
N HIS A 100 16.11 14.23 -23.91
CA HIS A 100 16.47 14.19 -25.32
C HIS A 100 15.98 15.42 -26.13
N GLY A 101 16.12 16.62 -25.53
CA GLY A 101 15.70 17.88 -26.15
C GLY A 101 14.19 18.14 -26.15
N LYS A 102 13.39 17.22 -25.65
CA LYS A 102 11.93 17.36 -25.53
C LYS A 102 11.55 17.75 -24.10
N LYS A 103 10.70 18.78 -23.98
CA LYS A 103 10.13 19.21 -22.71
C LYS A 103 8.92 18.36 -22.34
N TYR A 104 8.90 17.86 -21.10
CA TYR A 104 7.78 17.13 -20.51
C TYR A 104 7.20 17.92 -19.35
N LYS A 105 5.88 17.87 -19.23
CA LYS A 105 5.13 18.52 -18.15
C LYS A 105 4.29 17.47 -17.42
N LEU A 106 4.42 17.44 -16.10
CA LEU A 106 3.73 16.53 -15.19
C LEU A 106 2.64 17.27 -14.42
N LYS A 107 1.65 16.53 -13.94
CA LYS A 107 0.64 17.09 -13.02
C LYS A 107 1.27 17.42 -11.67
N ILE A 108 0.97 18.61 -11.18
CA ILE A 108 1.45 19.13 -9.90
C ILE A 108 0.53 18.60 -8.78
N ASN A 109 1.12 18.22 -7.64
CA ASN A 109 0.41 17.72 -6.45
C ASN A 109 1.07 18.09 -5.12
N ASN A 110 2.12 18.92 -5.15
CA ASN A 110 2.82 19.34 -3.94
C ASN A 110 3.33 20.78 -4.12
N GLY A 111 2.51 21.76 -3.75
CA GLY A 111 2.77 23.16 -4.05
C GLY A 111 3.02 23.35 -5.55
N PRO A 112 4.16 23.96 -5.93
CA PRO A 112 4.49 24.14 -7.36
C PRO A 112 5.07 22.89 -8.02
N ASN A 113 5.26 21.79 -7.29
CA ASN A 113 6.04 20.65 -7.74
C ASN A 113 5.18 19.41 -8.04
N ALA A 114 5.69 18.50 -8.85
CA ALA A 114 5.21 17.14 -8.94
C ALA A 114 5.94 16.26 -7.92
N LEU A 115 5.20 15.45 -7.16
CA LEU A 115 5.71 14.59 -6.09
C LEU A 115 5.21 13.15 -6.31
N HIS A 116 6.13 12.18 -6.18
CA HIS A 116 5.83 10.76 -6.07
C HIS A 116 4.88 10.19 -7.13
N GLY A 117 5.07 10.57 -8.39
CA GLY A 117 4.23 10.10 -9.48
C GLY A 117 2.99 10.98 -9.76
N GLY A 118 2.86 12.10 -9.04
CA GLY A 118 1.74 13.04 -9.19
C GLY A 118 0.46 12.55 -8.50
N PRO A 119 -0.69 13.21 -8.73
CA PRO A 119 -1.94 12.93 -8.02
C PRO A 119 -2.53 11.54 -8.34
N THR A 120 -2.12 10.91 -9.42
CA THR A 120 -2.58 9.58 -9.87
C THR A 120 -1.41 8.61 -10.07
N GLY A 121 -0.40 8.71 -9.21
CA GLY A 121 0.75 7.80 -9.19
C GLY A 121 0.39 6.39 -8.70
N PHE A 122 1.41 5.60 -8.40
CA PHE A 122 1.23 4.19 -8.00
C PHE A 122 0.43 4.03 -6.71
N HIS A 123 0.54 4.98 -5.78
CA HIS A 123 -0.21 5.01 -4.53
C HIS A 123 -1.74 5.06 -4.71
N ALA A 124 -2.22 5.64 -5.82
CA ALA A 124 -3.64 5.82 -6.11
C ALA A 124 -4.17 4.84 -7.17
N ARG A 125 -3.55 3.67 -7.28
CA ARG A 125 -3.94 2.62 -8.24
C ARG A 125 -4.32 1.34 -7.54
N THR A 126 -5.35 0.67 -8.05
CA THR A 126 -5.65 -0.71 -7.68
C THR A 126 -4.80 -1.64 -8.56
N TRP A 127 -3.88 -2.37 -7.91
CA TRP A 127 -3.00 -3.33 -8.55
C TRP A 127 -3.68 -4.69 -8.67
N GLU A 128 -3.26 -5.48 -9.62
CA GLU A 128 -3.63 -6.88 -9.68
C GLU A 128 -2.71 -7.67 -8.73
N GLY A 129 -3.31 -8.24 -7.66
CA GLY A 129 -2.61 -9.02 -6.66
C GLY A 129 -2.98 -10.49 -6.75
N ARG A 130 -2.00 -11.38 -6.53
CA ARG A 130 -2.23 -12.82 -6.46
C ARG A 130 -1.30 -13.46 -5.44
N MET A 131 -1.86 -14.24 -4.52
CA MET A 131 -1.07 -15.10 -3.64
C MET A 131 -0.43 -16.21 -4.45
N MET A 132 0.87 -16.42 -4.28
CA MET A 132 1.59 -17.52 -4.94
C MET A 132 1.65 -18.77 -4.05
N ASN A 133 1.74 -18.56 -2.74
CA ASN A 133 1.68 -19.57 -1.70
C ASN A 133 1.24 -18.91 -0.39
N ASP A 134 0.96 -19.70 0.63
CA ASP A 134 0.53 -19.19 1.95
C ASP A 134 1.70 -18.76 2.84
N GLN A 135 2.92 -19.01 2.40
CA GLN A 135 4.15 -18.71 3.14
C GLN A 135 5.22 -18.14 2.20
N THR A 136 5.97 -17.22 2.70
CA THR A 136 7.12 -16.59 2.03
C THR A 136 8.41 -16.86 2.79
#